data_dba708758ce8ab4aae3731f13dbd7b9b
#
_entry.id   dba708758ce8ab4aae3731f13dbd7b9b
#
_cell.length_a   1.000
_cell.length_b   1.000
_cell.length_c   1.000
_cell.angle_alpha   90.00
_cell.angle_beta   90.00
_cell.angle_gamma   90.00
#
_symmetry.space_group_name_H-M   'P 1'
#
loop_
_entity.id
_entity.type
_entity.pdbx_description
1 polymer ?
#
loop_
_entity_poly.entity_id
_entity_poly.type
_entity_poly.pdbx_seq_one_letter_code
_entity_poly.pdbx_strand_id
1 'polypeptide(L)'
;MNAKHPGMTTDTQSEEQIDGFHLVINALKLNGIDTIFGLPGIPITDLTRKAQAAGMRMISFRHEQNAGNAAAIAGFMTQKPGICLTVSAPGFLNGLTALSNATTNCFPMILISGSSEREIVDLQQGDYEEMDQLAIAKPLCKAAFRVLHAEDIGIGIARAIRAAVSGRPGGVYLDLPAKLFAQTMPAEAGRNTLIKVVDPAPRQIPAPDAVQRALDLLKNAKRPLIVLGKGAAYAQADADIRALVEKTGIPYLPMSMAKGLLPDTHPQSAAAARSYVLPEADVVMLIGARLNWLLSHGKGKTWGGKDHKAWGGQKFVQIDISPQEADSNVRIDAPVVGDIGSCVAAMLGGINAMGTGWPKPSADWLGAIAERKDKNIGKMAETLAKNPTPMNFHSALNVMRDMIKHNPDAYLVNEGANALDFTRSIVDMYKPRKRLDVGTWGVMGIGMGFAVAAAVAGDGSPVIAVEGDSAFGFSGMEVETICRYNLPVCVVVMNNNGVYKGTDVNPTGGPDVAPTVFVKGARYDKLMEAFGGVGVHATTPAELRKAVEEAVRTRKPTLINAV
;
A
#
# COMPACT_ATOMS: atom_id res chain seq x y z
N MET A 1 64.50 -33.83 -46.37
CA MET A 1 64.35 -32.51 -45.70
C MET A 1 62.89 -32.34 -45.34
N ASN A 2 62.55 -32.58 -44.09
CA ASN A 2 61.20 -32.47 -43.56
C ASN A 2 60.92 -31.04 -43.10
N ALA A 3 60.05 -30.34 -43.78
CA ALA A 3 59.54 -29.08 -43.30
C ALA A 3 58.35 -29.35 -42.39
N LYS A 4 58.46 -29.12 -41.07
CA LYS A 4 57.40 -29.06 -40.11
C LYS A 4 56.63 -27.75 -40.28
N HIS A 5 55.33 -27.85 -40.61
CA HIS A 5 54.41 -26.73 -40.42
C HIS A 5 54.14 -26.50 -38.94
N PRO A 6 54.22 -25.27 -38.44
CA PRO A 6 53.75 -24.97 -37.11
C PRO A 6 52.20 -24.98 -37.10
N GLY A 7 51.62 -25.86 -36.31
CA GLY A 7 50.19 -25.85 -36.04
C GLY A 7 49.77 -24.54 -35.36
N MET A 8 48.89 -23.80 -35.98
CA MET A 8 48.13 -22.75 -35.35
C MET A 8 47.16 -23.41 -34.38
N THR A 9 47.48 -23.43 -33.10
CA THR A 9 46.51 -23.60 -32.02
C THR A 9 45.74 -22.27 -31.90
N THR A 10 44.61 -22.18 -32.57
CA THR A 10 43.63 -21.16 -32.21
C THR A 10 43.08 -21.55 -30.83
N ASP A 11 43.62 -20.93 -29.82
CA ASP A 11 43.03 -20.88 -28.47
C ASP A 11 41.74 -20.09 -28.61
N THR A 12 40.64 -20.76 -28.98
CA THR A 12 39.30 -20.21 -28.88
C THR A 12 38.97 -20.20 -27.40
N GLN A 13 39.38 -19.14 -26.68
CA GLN A 13 38.74 -18.81 -25.41
C GLN A 13 37.24 -18.79 -25.70
N SER A 14 36.49 -19.74 -25.14
CA SER A 14 35.04 -19.74 -25.24
C SER A 14 34.54 -18.44 -24.64
N GLU A 15 33.97 -17.60 -25.46
CA GLU A 15 33.39 -16.32 -25.02
C GLU A 15 32.39 -16.58 -23.89
N GLU A 16 32.54 -15.88 -22.75
CA GLU A 16 31.65 -16.03 -21.61
C GLU A 16 30.19 -15.78 -22.07
N GLN A 17 29.28 -16.68 -21.74
CA GLN A 17 27.87 -16.58 -22.11
C GLN A 17 27.03 -16.15 -20.89
N ILE A 18 25.96 -15.37 -21.14
CA ILE A 18 24.95 -15.00 -20.16
C ILE A 18 23.56 -15.49 -20.62
N ASP A 19 22.76 -16.02 -19.71
CA ASP A 19 21.40 -16.47 -20.00
C ASP A 19 20.34 -15.41 -19.61
N GLY A 20 19.09 -15.65 -20.05
CA GLY A 20 17.97 -14.78 -19.74
C GLY A 20 17.68 -14.63 -18.23
N PHE A 21 17.94 -15.67 -17.44
CA PHE A 21 17.80 -15.58 -15.98
C PHE A 21 18.71 -14.50 -15.38
N HIS A 22 20.00 -14.53 -15.75
CA HIS A 22 20.98 -13.56 -15.24
C HIS A 22 20.72 -12.16 -15.78
N LEU A 23 20.21 -12.03 -17.02
CA LEU A 23 19.81 -10.71 -17.55
C LEU A 23 18.67 -10.09 -16.76
N VAL A 24 17.63 -10.87 -16.38
CA VAL A 24 16.54 -10.38 -15.51
C VAL A 24 17.09 -9.92 -14.15
N ILE A 25 17.91 -10.78 -13.52
CA ILE A 25 18.52 -10.48 -12.20
C ILE A 25 19.37 -9.20 -12.28
N ASN A 26 20.24 -9.12 -13.28
CA ASN A 26 21.14 -7.99 -13.44
C ASN A 26 20.40 -6.69 -13.75
N ALA A 27 19.33 -6.75 -14.57
CA ALA A 27 18.48 -5.59 -14.86
C ALA A 27 17.79 -5.04 -13.60
N LEU A 28 17.25 -5.93 -12.74
CA LEU A 28 16.64 -5.53 -11.47
C LEU A 28 17.67 -4.92 -10.53
N LYS A 29 18.83 -5.57 -10.33
CA LYS A 29 19.91 -5.09 -9.46
C LYS A 29 20.49 -3.76 -9.93
N LEU A 30 20.70 -3.58 -11.24
CA LEU A 30 21.17 -2.33 -11.84
C LEU A 30 20.26 -1.15 -11.49
N ASN A 31 18.96 -1.42 -11.34
CA ASN A 31 17.94 -0.43 -10.97
C ASN A 31 17.68 -0.34 -9.45
N GLY A 32 18.53 -0.95 -8.62
CA GLY A 32 18.46 -0.87 -7.17
C GLY A 32 17.24 -1.62 -6.58
N ILE A 33 16.81 -2.67 -7.27
CA ILE A 33 15.79 -3.61 -6.81
C ILE A 33 16.50 -4.87 -6.34
N ASP A 34 16.43 -5.15 -5.05
CA ASP A 34 17.16 -6.22 -4.38
C ASP A 34 16.25 -7.28 -3.73
N THR A 35 14.94 -7.04 -3.72
CA THR A 35 13.95 -7.88 -3.05
C THR A 35 12.86 -8.31 -4.01
N ILE A 36 12.52 -9.60 -3.99
CA ILE A 36 11.44 -10.22 -4.77
C ILE A 36 10.50 -10.91 -3.80
N PHE A 37 9.20 -10.65 -3.92
CA PHE A 37 8.13 -11.39 -3.27
C PHE A 37 7.52 -12.35 -4.29
N GLY A 38 7.29 -13.61 -3.95
CA GLY A 38 6.73 -14.51 -4.96
C GLY A 38 6.48 -15.92 -4.44
N LEU A 39 6.09 -16.80 -5.36
CA LEU A 39 5.92 -18.22 -5.11
C LEU A 39 6.64 -19.02 -6.21
N PRO A 40 7.70 -19.79 -5.86
CA PRO A 40 8.47 -20.56 -6.84
C PRO A 40 7.65 -21.68 -7.50
N GLY A 41 7.94 -21.97 -8.75
CA GLY A 41 7.37 -23.03 -9.55
C GLY A 41 7.85 -22.94 -11.01
N ILE A 42 7.28 -23.74 -11.90
CA ILE A 42 7.62 -23.72 -13.33
C ILE A 42 7.00 -22.48 -13.99
N PRO A 43 7.73 -21.73 -14.85
CA PRO A 43 9.14 -21.92 -15.26
C PRO A 43 10.15 -21.08 -14.46
N ILE A 44 9.76 -20.48 -13.33
CA ILE A 44 10.56 -19.46 -12.63
C ILE A 44 11.38 -19.98 -11.44
N THR A 45 11.37 -21.29 -11.16
CA THR A 45 12.10 -21.86 -10.02
C THR A 45 13.59 -21.53 -10.08
N ASP A 46 14.22 -21.69 -11.24
CA ASP A 46 15.65 -21.40 -11.40
C ASP A 46 15.94 -19.89 -11.33
N LEU A 47 15.01 -19.04 -11.79
CA LEU A 47 15.13 -17.60 -11.61
C LEU A 47 15.21 -17.24 -10.11
N THR A 48 14.36 -17.86 -9.28
CA THR A 48 14.37 -17.59 -7.81
C THR A 48 15.67 -18.05 -7.15
N ARG A 49 16.17 -19.23 -7.52
CA ARG A 49 17.44 -19.78 -7.00
C ARG A 49 18.64 -18.93 -7.41
N LYS A 50 18.72 -18.57 -8.70
CA LYS A 50 19.79 -17.73 -9.25
C LYS A 50 19.75 -16.32 -8.67
N ALA A 51 18.57 -15.73 -8.47
CA ALA A 51 18.40 -14.43 -7.83
C ALA A 51 18.93 -14.45 -6.39
N GLN A 52 18.59 -15.48 -5.61
CA GLN A 52 19.12 -15.66 -4.26
C GLN A 52 20.63 -15.87 -4.25
N ALA A 53 21.18 -16.69 -5.16
CA ALA A 53 22.62 -16.88 -5.32
C ALA A 53 23.35 -15.58 -5.71
N ALA A 54 22.70 -14.70 -6.46
CA ALA A 54 23.21 -13.36 -6.82
C ALA A 54 23.04 -12.32 -5.69
N GLY A 55 22.61 -12.73 -4.49
CA GLY A 55 22.46 -11.87 -3.31
C GLY A 55 21.17 -11.06 -3.25
N MET A 56 20.16 -11.39 -4.07
CA MET A 56 18.83 -10.80 -3.93
C MET A 56 18.07 -11.47 -2.79
N ARG A 57 17.25 -10.71 -2.09
CA ARG A 57 16.35 -11.24 -1.05
C ARG A 57 15.09 -11.80 -1.70
N MET A 58 14.92 -13.11 -1.66
CA MET A 58 13.71 -13.78 -2.14
C MET A 58 12.81 -14.12 -0.94
N ILE A 59 11.63 -13.54 -0.88
CA ILE A 59 10.59 -13.85 0.12
C ILE A 59 9.53 -14.72 -0.55
N SER A 60 9.54 -15.99 -0.23
CA SER A 60 8.58 -16.96 -0.77
C SER A 60 7.33 -17.02 0.11
N PHE A 61 6.18 -16.85 -0.50
CA PHE A 61 4.86 -16.84 0.13
C PHE A 61 4.15 -18.20 -0.01
N ARG A 62 2.99 -18.31 0.63
CA ARG A 62 2.11 -19.48 0.52
C ARG A 62 1.01 -19.28 -0.53
N HIS A 63 0.78 -18.00 -0.93
CA HIS A 63 -0.20 -17.65 -1.95
C HIS A 63 0.25 -16.39 -2.72
N GLU A 64 0.08 -16.37 -4.04
CA GLU A 64 0.56 -15.30 -4.92
C GLU A 64 -0.15 -13.97 -4.68
N GLN A 65 -1.42 -13.97 -4.29
CA GLN A 65 -2.13 -12.75 -3.91
C GLN A 65 -1.41 -12.03 -2.76
N ASN A 66 -0.95 -12.79 -1.76
CA ASN A 66 -0.25 -12.22 -0.60
C ASN A 66 1.14 -11.71 -0.99
N ALA A 67 1.86 -12.43 -1.85
CA ALA A 67 3.12 -11.97 -2.42
C ALA A 67 2.95 -10.67 -3.20
N GLY A 68 1.93 -10.59 -4.04
CA GLY A 68 1.60 -9.38 -4.79
C GLY A 68 1.19 -8.21 -3.91
N ASN A 69 0.39 -8.45 -2.88
CA ASN A 69 0.04 -7.42 -1.90
C ASN A 69 1.28 -6.90 -1.15
N ALA A 70 2.21 -7.80 -0.78
CA ALA A 70 3.49 -7.41 -0.19
C ALA A 70 4.32 -6.54 -1.14
N ALA A 71 4.44 -6.93 -2.41
CA ALA A 71 5.11 -6.13 -3.42
C ALA A 71 4.46 -4.75 -3.60
N ALA A 72 3.13 -4.68 -3.67
CA ALA A 72 2.39 -3.43 -3.84
C ALA A 72 2.66 -2.44 -2.70
N ILE A 73 2.56 -2.90 -1.44
CA ILE A 73 2.77 -2.01 -0.29
C ILE A 73 4.24 -1.65 -0.07
N ALA A 74 5.18 -2.57 -0.39
CA ALA A 74 6.60 -2.25 -0.41
C ALA A 74 6.89 -1.10 -1.38
N GLY A 75 6.25 -1.11 -2.56
CA GLY A 75 6.32 -0.02 -3.53
C GLY A 75 5.80 1.31 -2.97
N PHE A 76 4.68 1.30 -2.25
CA PHE A 76 4.17 2.50 -1.59
C PHE A 76 5.15 3.05 -0.54
N MET A 77 5.78 2.17 0.24
CA MET A 77 6.70 2.57 1.31
C MET A 77 8.01 3.13 0.77
N THR A 78 8.52 2.58 -0.34
CA THR A 78 9.89 2.86 -0.84
C THR A 78 9.94 3.78 -2.04
N GLN A 79 8.80 4.07 -2.70
CA GLN A 79 8.71 4.76 -4.00
C GLN A 79 9.43 4.04 -5.15
N LYS A 80 9.88 2.80 -4.94
CA LYS A 80 10.39 1.89 -5.97
C LYS A 80 9.33 0.85 -6.28
N PRO A 81 9.26 0.31 -7.51
CA PRO A 81 8.27 -0.75 -7.76
C PRO A 81 8.63 -2.01 -6.97
N GLY A 82 7.67 -2.52 -6.19
CA GLY A 82 7.81 -3.83 -5.58
C GLY A 82 7.65 -4.92 -6.64
N ILE A 83 8.44 -5.98 -6.56
CA ILE A 83 8.42 -7.09 -7.51
C ILE A 83 7.64 -8.27 -6.93
N CYS A 84 6.58 -8.67 -7.63
CA CYS A 84 5.91 -9.94 -7.42
C CYS A 84 6.28 -10.90 -8.54
N LEU A 85 6.73 -12.10 -8.20
CA LEU A 85 7.12 -13.13 -9.16
C LEU A 85 6.20 -14.35 -9.02
N THR A 86 5.56 -14.76 -10.12
CA THR A 86 4.63 -15.89 -10.13
C THR A 86 4.96 -16.90 -11.25
N VAL A 87 4.49 -18.12 -11.05
CA VAL A 87 4.45 -19.12 -12.12
C VAL A 87 3.43 -18.73 -13.20
N SER A 88 3.41 -19.47 -14.31
CA SER A 88 2.43 -19.32 -15.38
C SER A 88 1.00 -19.59 -14.90
N ALA A 89 0.05 -19.24 -15.73
CA ALA A 89 -1.41 -19.39 -15.59
C ALA A 89 -1.97 -19.38 -14.14
N PRO A 90 -2.04 -20.49 -13.37
CA PRO A 90 -2.65 -20.46 -12.05
C PRO A 90 -2.01 -19.45 -11.10
N GLY A 91 -0.68 -19.37 -11.06
CA GLY A 91 0.01 -18.42 -10.20
C GLY A 91 -0.16 -16.97 -10.67
N PHE A 92 -0.13 -16.75 -11.97
CA PHE A 92 -0.48 -15.46 -12.55
C PHE A 92 -1.91 -15.03 -12.17
N LEU A 93 -2.91 -15.92 -12.34
CA LEU A 93 -4.30 -15.63 -12.00
C LEU A 93 -4.47 -15.29 -10.52
N ASN A 94 -3.83 -16.03 -9.63
CA ASN A 94 -3.83 -15.74 -8.19
C ASN A 94 -3.20 -14.37 -7.88
N GLY A 95 -2.23 -13.92 -8.65
CA GLY A 95 -1.58 -12.61 -8.51
C GLY A 95 -2.42 -11.43 -9.00
N LEU A 96 -3.44 -11.66 -9.84
CA LEU A 96 -4.22 -10.58 -10.47
C LEU A 96 -5.01 -9.72 -9.50
N THR A 97 -5.51 -10.29 -8.41
CA THR A 97 -6.18 -9.50 -7.37
C THR A 97 -5.23 -8.46 -6.79
N ALA A 98 -3.99 -8.83 -6.51
CA ALA A 98 -2.98 -7.89 -6.01
C ALA A 98 -2.56 -6.86 -7.08
N LEU A 99 -2.44 -7.25 -8.34
CA LEU A 99 -2.15 -6.35 -9.45
C LEU A 99 -3.23 -5.27 -9.60
N SER A 100 -4.50 -5.68 -9.54
CA SER A 100 -5.66 -4.77 -9.59
C SER A 100 -5.72 -3.87 -8.35
N ASN A 101 -5.41 -4.41 -7.18
CA ASN A 101 -5.29 -3.66 -5.92
C ASN A 101 -4.21 -2.58 -6.02
N ALA A 102 -3.03 -2.92 -6.52
CA ALA A 102 -1.93 -1.99 -6.74
C ALA A 102 -2.33 -0.86 -7.70
N THR A 103 -3.01 -1.21 -8.80
CA THR A 103 -3.48 -0.25 -9.80
C THR A 103 -4.50 0.72 -9.22
N THR A 104 -5.54 0.22 -8.55
CA THR A 104 -6.61 1.04 -7.98
C THR A 104 -6.12 1.89 -6.80
N ASN A 105 -5.21 1.35 -5.99
CA ASN A 105 -4.62 2.06 -4.85
C ASN A 105 -3.42 2.92 -5.21
N CYS A 106 -2.97 2.91 -6.47
CA CYS A 106 -1.80 3.68 -6.93
C CYS A 106 -0.52 3.28 -6.19
N PHE A 107 -0.30 1.97 -6.03
CA PHE A 107 0.93 1.42 -5.46
C PHE A 107 1.84 0.94 -6.60
N PRO A 108 3.09 1.38 -6.68
CA PRO A 108 3.99 0.92 -7.74
C PRO A 108 4.39 -0.53 -7.52
N MET A 109 4.02 -1.40 -8.45
CA MET A 109 4.27 -2.84 -8.41
C MET A 109 4.52 -3.36 -9.82
N ILE A 110 5.41 -4.32 -9.97
CA ILE A 110 5.57 -5.11 -11.19
C ILE A 110 5.27 -6.57 -10.87
N LEU A 111 4.23 -7.11 -11.50
CA LEU A 111 3.95 -8.54 -11.52
C LEU A 111 4.72 -9.15 -12.69
N ILE A 112 5.75 -9.91 -12.40
CA ILE A 112 6.51 -10.69 -13.38
C ILE A 112 6.00 -12.12 -13.34
N SER A 113 5.55 -12.65 -14.46
CA SER A 113 5.16 -14.06 -14.56
C SER A 113 5.95 -14.76 -15.64
N GLY A 114 6.30 -16.03 -15.39
CA GLY A 114 6.58 -16.95 -16.47
C GLY A 114 5.31 -17.19 -17.30
N SER A 115 5.47 -17.61 -18.55
CA SER A 115 4.34 -17.98 -19.40
C SER A 115 4.73 -19.08 -20.39
N SER A 116 3.71 -19.72 -20.98
CA SER A 116 3.88 -20.67 -22.07
C SER A 116 4.35 -19.98 -23.35
N GLU A 117 4.93 -20.76 -24.25
CA GLU A 117 5.49 -20.27 -25.49
C GLU A 117 4.42 -19.72 -26.43
N ARG A 118 4.72 -18.61 -27.05
CA ARG A 118 3.76 -17.89 -27.88
C ARG A 118 3.26 -18.70 -29.06
N GLU A 119 4.15 -19.44 -29.69
CA GLU A 119 3.83 -20.30 -30.87
C GLU A 119 2.78 -21.36 -30.50
N ILE A 120 2.79 -21.86 -29.27
CA ILE A 120 1.85 -22.87 -28.80
C ILE A 120 0.54 -22.22 -28.39
N VAL A 121 0.60 -21.12 -27.61
CA VAL A 121 -0.57 -20.39 -27.12
C VAL A 121 -1.43 -19.84 -28.27
N ASP A 122 -0.80 -19.25 -29.29
CA ASP A 122 -1.52 -18.67 -30.43
C ASP A 122 -2.29 -19.69 -31.26
N LEU A 123 -1.79 -20.93 -31.31
CA LEU A 123 -2.43 -22.05 -32.02
C LEU A 123 -3.30 -22.92 -31.12
N GLN A 124 -3.37 -22.64 -29.79
CA GLN A 124 -4.14 -23.39 -28.80
C GLN A 124 -3.81 -24.89 -28.83
N GLN A 125 -2.52 -25.21 -28.78
CA GLN A 125 -2.03 -26.57 -28.91
C GLN A 125 -2.08 -27.40 -27.62
N GLY A 126 -2.49 -26.81 -26.48
CA GLY A 126 -2.64 -27.51 -25.21
C GLY A 126 -1.33 -27.66 -24.43
N ASP A 127 -0.52 -26.62 -24.33
CA ASP A 127 0.69 -26.64 -23.51
C ASP A 127 0.38 -26.63 -21.99
N TYR A 128 1.38 -27.00 -21.20
CA TYR A 128 1.29 -26.95 -19.75
C TYR A 128 1.03 -25.49 -19.30
N GLU A 129 -0.06 -25.30 -18.53
CA GLU A 129 -0.49 -23.98 -18.06
C GLU A 129 -0.65 -22.94 -19.18
N GLU A 130 -1.17 -23.35 -20.33
CA GLU A 130 -1.40 -22.49 -21.49
C GLU A 130 -2.44 -21.40 -21.19
N MET A 131 -2.06 -20.14 -21.41
CA MET A 131 -2.96 -19.00 -21.26
C MET A 131 -2.40 -17.74 -21.93
N ASP A 132 -3.25 -16.92 -22.55
CA ASP A 132 -2.85 -15.58 -22.99
C ASP A 132 -2.86 -14.57 -21.83
N GLN A 133 -1.84 -14.67 -20.99
CA GLN A 133 -1.71 -13.87 -19.76
C GLN A 133 -1.64 -12.36 -20.05
N LEU A 134 -0.98 -11.98 -21.15
CA LEU A 134 -0.86 -10.56 -21.52
C LEU A 134 -2.22 -9.94 -21.83
N ALA A 135 -3.08 -10.65 -22.57
CA ALA A 135 -4.42 -10.16 -22.88
C ALA A 135 -5.28 -10.01 -21.62
N ILE A 136 -5.17 -10.98 -20.71
CA ILE A 136 -5.92 -10.96 -19.43
C ILE A 136 -5.44 -9.84 -18.51
N ALA A 137 -4.13 -9.57 -18.42
CA ALA A 137 -3.57 -8.55 -17.56
C ALA A 137 -3.90 -7.11 -17.99
N LYS A 138 -3.99 -6.85 -19.30
CA LYS A 138 -4.15 -5.49 -19.86
C LYS A 138 -5.23 -4.64 -19.19
N PRO A 139 -6.48 -5.11 -18.99
CA PRO A 139 -7.54 -4.30 -18.38
C PRO A 139 -7.37 -4.10 -16.86
N LEU A 140 -6.47 -4.82 -16.22
CA LEU A 140 -6.32 -4.86 -14.76
C LEU A 140 -5.14 -4.04 -14.25
N CYS A 141 -4.29 -3.56 -15.14
CA CYS A 141 -3.06 -2.88 -14.77
C CYS A 141 -2.83 -1.59 -15.57
N LYS A 142 -1.88 -0.80 -15.11
CA LYS A 142 -1.51 0.47 -15.75
C LYS A 142 -0.82 0.27 -17.10
N ALA A 143 -0.01 -0.79 -17.21
CA ALA A 143 0.67 -1.20 -18.43
C ALA A 143 1.00 -2.69 -18.37
N ALA A 144 1.05 -3.32 -19.54
CA ALA A 144 1.42 -4.73 -19.69
C ALA A 144 2.36 -4.90 -20.87
N PHE A 145 3.46 -5.61 -20.66
CA PHE A 145 4.51 -5.85 -21.65
C PHE A 145 4.84 -7.34 -21.70
N ARG A 146 5.30 -7.80 -22.88
CA ARG A 146 5.87 -9.13 -23.09
C ARG A 146 7.25 -8.99 -23.72
N VAL A 147 8.20 -9.80 -23.26
CA VAL A 147 9.57 -9.87 -23.80
C VAL A 147 9.74 -11.23 -24.43
N LEU A 148 10.17 -11.28 -25.69
CA LEU A 148 10.34 -12.51 -26.45
C LEU A 148 11.82 -12.88 -26.69
N HIS A 149 12.73 -11.91 -26.60
CA HIS A 149 14.15 -12.11 -26.88
C HIS A 149 14.99 -11.66 -25.69
N ALA A 150 16.05 -12.41 -25.37
CA ALA A 150 16.92 -12.13 -24.23
C ALA A 150 17.55 -10.72 -24.31
N GLU A 151 17.87 -10.24 -25.49
CA GLU A 151 18.40 -8.89 -25.75
C GLU A 151 17.43 -7.77 -25.35
N ASP A 152 16.11 -8.05 -25.29
CA ASP A 152 15.07 -7.09 -24.94
C ASP A 152 14.72 -7.08 -23.44
N ILE A 153 15.33 -7.97 -22.63
CA ILE A 153 15.04 -8.04 -21.19
C ILE A 153 15.34 -6.72 -20.50
N GLY A 154 16.50 -6.11 -20.81
CA GLY A 154 16.91 -4.85 -20.24
C GLY A 154 15.91 -3.72 -20.48
N ILE A 155 15.45 -3.55 -21.73
CA ILE A 155 14.45 -2.53 -22.07
C ILE A 155 13.07 -2.85 -21.51
N GLY A 156 12.67 -4.13 -21.51
CA GLY A 156 11.39 -4.59 -20.96
C GLY A 156 11.25 -4.24 -19.47
N ILE A 157 12.28 -4.53 -18.68
CA ILE A 157 12.33 -4.20 -17.24
C ILE A 157 12.38 -2.68 -17.03
N ALA A 158 13.20 -1.95 -17.79
CA ALA A 158 13.28 -0.50 -17.70
C ALA A 158 11.93 0.18 -17.99
N ARG A 159 11.20 -0.27 -19.00
CA ARG A 159 9.86 0.22 -19.33
C ARG A 159 8.86 -0.11 -18.22
N ALA A 160 8.91 -1.32 -17.65
CA ALA A 160 8.05 -1.72 -16.56
C ALA A 160 8.29 -0.86 -15.30
N ILE A 161 9.55 -0.61 -14.94
CA ILE A 161 9.92 0.27 -13.82
C ILE A 161 9.35 1.67 -14.04
N ARG A 162 9.64 2.30 -15.19
CA ARG A 162 9.15 3.65 -15.47
C ARG A 162 7.63 3.70 -15.46
N ALA A 163 6.95 2.74 -16.08
CA ALA A 163 5.48 2.69 -16.09
C ALA A 163 4.90 2.57 -14.69
N ALA A 164 5.50 1.77 -13.80
CA ALA A 164 5.00 1.56 -12.45
C ALA A 164 5.05 2.82 -11.58
N VAL A 165 6.11 3.63 -11.68
CA VAL A 165 6.34 4.76 -10.76
C VAL A 165 6.05 6.14 -11.34
N SER A 166 6.10 6.32 -12.68
CA SER A 166 5.92 7.64 -13.30
C SER A 166 4.46 8.10 -13.28
N GLY A 167 4.24 9.41 -13.14
CA GLY A 167 2.90 9.97 -13.02
C GLY A 167 2.14 9.32 -11.86
N ARG A 168 0.87 8.95 -12.05
CA ARG A 168 0.12 8.16 -11.07
C ARG A 168 0.73 6.76 -10.97
N PRO A 169 1.28 6.34 -9.83
CA PRO A 169 1.84 5.00 -9.67
C PRO A 169 0.77 3.90 -9.83
N GLY A 170 1.19 2.68 -10.14
CA GLY A 170 0.24 1.58 -10.27
C GLY A 170 0.91 0.25 -10.61
N GLY A 171 0.08 -0.80 -10.71
CA GLY A 171 0.51 -2.13 -11.09
C GLY A 171 0.88 -2.22 -12.57
N VAL A 172 1.96 -2.93 -12.86
CA VAL A 172 2.42 -3.24 -14.22
C VAL A 172 2.62 -4.74 -14.34
N TYR A 173 2.29 -5.29 -15.49
CA TYR A 173 2.51 -6.69 -15.80
C TYR A 173 3.67 -6.87 -16.77
N LEU A 174 4.57 -7.81 -16.48
CA LEU A 174 5.67 -8.20 -17.35
C LEU A 174 5.64 -9.70 -17.59
N ASP A 175 5.41 -10.09 -18.84
CA ASP A 175 5.25 -11.46 -19.31
C ASP A 175 6.59 -11.96 -19.88
N LEU A 176 7.10 -13.07 -19.32
CA LEU A 176 8.38 -13.66 -19.70
C LEU A 176 8.17 -15.14 -20.09
N PRO A 177 8.00 -15.48 -21.40
CA PRO A 177 7.85 -16.86 -21.83
C PRO A 177 9.02 -17.75 -21.43
N ALA A 178 8.77 -19.03 -21.16
CA ALA A 178 9.74 -19.97 -20.57
C ALA A 178 11.05 -20.08 -21.37
N LYS A 179 11.00 -20.15 -22.70
CA LYS A 179 12.20 -20.22 -23.56
C LYS A 179 13.10 -19.00 -23.42
N LEU A 180 12.55 -17.84 -23.05
CA LEU A 180 13.33 -16.62 -22.88
C LEU A 180 14.46 -16.79 -21.86
N PHE A 181 14.18 -17.50 -20.77
CA PHE A 181 15.15 -17.69 -19.69
C PHE A 181 16.37 -18.53 -20.11
N ALA A 182 16.18 -19.46 -21.05
CA ALA A 182 17.24 -20.33 -21.54
C ALA A 182 18.00 -19.75 -22.75
N GLN A 183 17.54 -18.63 -23.32
CA GLN A 183 18.29 -17.95 -24.38
C GLN A 183 19.62 -17.44 -23.84
N THR A 184 20.68 -17.65 -24.61
CA THR A 184 22.04 -17.21 -24.26
C THR A 184 22.60 -16.24 -25.30
N MET A 185 23.49 -15.37 -24.85
CA MET A 185 24.24 -14.45 -25.69
C MET A 185 25.61 -14.18 -25.09
N PRO A 186 26.58 -13.61 -25.86
CA PRO A 186 27.86 -13.18 -25.30
C PRO A 186 27.65 -12.26 -24.09
N ALA A 187 28.34 -12.56 -23.00
CA ALA A 187 28.06 -11.91 -21.70
C ALA A 187 28.27 -10.40 -21.76
N GLU A 188 29.28 -9.93 -22.50
CA GLU A 188 29.51 -8.48 -22.69
C GLU A 188 28.37 -7.83 -23.47
N ALA A 189 27.96 -8.45 -24.59
CA ALA A 189 26.81 -7.97 -25.37
C ALA A 189 25.54 -7.94 -24.53
N GLY A 190 25.27 -8.99 -23.74
CA GLY A 190 24.13 -9.05 -22.83
C GLY A 190 24.16 -7.97 -21.77
N ARG A 191 25.30 -7.72 -21.15
CA ARG A 191 25.44 -6.60 -20.17
C ARG A 191 25.17 -5.24 -20.81
N ASN A 192 25.56 -5.05 -22.08
CA ASN A 192 25.35 -3.80 -22.80
C ASN A 192 23.87 -3.54 -23.18
N THR A 193 23.00 -4.56 -23.15
CA THR A 193 21.54 -4.37 -23.35
C THR A 193 20.83 -3.85 -22.08
N LEU A 194 21.49 -3.91 -20.92
CA LEU A 194 20.87 -3.52 -19.66
C LEU A 194 20.74 -2.00 -19.54
N ILE A 195 19.60 -1.54 -19.04
CA ILE A 195 19.27 -0.13 -18.92
C ILE A 195 19.11 0.24 -17.45
N LYS A 196 19.95 1.19 -16.99
CA LYS A 196 19.70 1.91 -15.74
C LYS A 196 18.73 3.05 -16.02
N VAL A 197 17.54 2.98 -15.43
CA VAL A 197 16.53 4.02 -15.59
C VAL A 197 16.97 5.27 -14.84
N VAL A 198 17.17 6.36 -15.58
CA VAL A 198 17.49 7.67 -15.01
C VAL A 198 16.21 8.38 -14.68
N ASP A 199 16.08 8.87 -13.45
CA ASP A 199 14.89 9.57 -12.95
C ASP A 199 13.59 8.85 -13.35
N PRO A 200 13.27 7.70 -12.72
CA PRO A 200 12.15 6.85 -13.14
C PRO A 200 10.78 7.54 -13.00
N ALA A 201 10.67 8.53 -12.10
CA ALA A 201 9.46 9.31 -11.86
C ALA A 201 9.77 10.82 -11.87
N PRO A 202 9.96 11.43 -13.05
CA PRO A 202 10.28 12.85 -13.15
C PRO A 202 9.22 13.72 -12.49
N ARG A 203 9.65 14.63 -11.62
CA ARG A 203 8.74 15.51 -10.88
C ARG A 203 8.23 16.62 -11.78
N GLN A 204 6.92 16.70 -11.92
CA GLN A 204 6.25 17.74 -12.69
C GLN A 204 5.92 18.93 -11.80
N ILE A 205 6.30 20.12 -12.22
CA ILE A 205 5.93 21.37 -11.54
C ILE A 205 4.54 21.83 -12.00
N PRO A 206 3.72 22.40 -11.10
CA PRO A 206 2.42 22.92 -11.49
C PRO A 206 2.55 24.23 -12.28
N ALA A 207 1.53 24.52 -13.10
CA ALA A 207 1.44 25.82 -13.78
C ALA A 207 1.29 26.96 -12.76
N PRO A 208 2.05 28.08 -12.88
CA PRO A 208 2.02 29.17 -11.91
C PRO A 208 0.64 29.81 -11.72
N ASP A 209 -0.15 29.93 -12.79
CA ASP A 209 -1.51 30.47 -12.74
C ASP A 209 -2.49 29.54 -12.01
N ALA A 210 -2.29 28.21 -12.09
CA ALA A 210 -3.07 27.25 -11.31
C ALA A 210 -2.78 27.38 -9.80
N VAL A 211 -1.51 27.54 -9.45
CA VAL A 211 -1.10 27.82 -8.06
C VAL A 211 -1.72 29.11 -7.55
N GLN A 212 -1.69 30.17 -8.37
CA GLN A 212 -2.26 31.48 -7.99
C GLN A 212 -3.77 31.39 -7.77
N ARG A 213 -4.52 30.71 -8.65
CA ARG A 213 -5.98 30.48 -8.46
C ARG A 213 -6.28 29.75 -7.15
N ALA A 214 -5.49 28.74 -6.81
CA ALA A 214 -5.62 27.99 -5.56
C ALA A 214 -5.37 28.86 -4.34
N LEU A 215 -4.30 29.66 -4.37
CA LEU A 215 -3.96 30.61 -3.29
C LEU A 215 -5.05 31.67 -3.11
N ASP A 216 -5.59 32.21 -4.19
CA ASP A 216 -6.66 33.23 -4.13
C ASP A 216 -7.94 32.66 -3.51
N LEU A 217 -8.31 31.42 -3.83
CA LEU A 217 -9.44 30.74 -3.19
C LEU A 217 -9.22 30.56 -1.69
N LEU A 218 -8.06 30.03 -1.31
CA LEU A 218 -7.72 29.76 0.10
C LEU A 218 -7.60 31.06 0.92
N LYS A 219 -7.02 32.10 0.32
CA LYS A 219 -6.87 33.41 0.97
C LYS A 219 -8.21 34.04 1.35
N ASN A 220 -9.24 33.84 0.52
CA ASN A 220 -10.56 34.40 0.71
C ASN A 220 -11.52 33.48 1.47
N ALA A 221 -11.06 32.28 1.86
CA ALA A 221 -11.88 31.30 2.59
C ALA A 221 -12.12 31.76 4.04
N LYS A 222 -13.36 31.58 4.49
CA LYS A 222 -13.75 31.84 5.89
C LYS A 222 -13.62 30.57 6.75
N ARG A 223 -13.89 29.42 6.16
CA ARG A 223 -13.87 28.09 6.79
C ARG A 223 -13.06 27.09 5.97
N PRO A 224 -11.76 27.37 5.73
CA PRO A 224 -10.93 26.48 4.94
C PRO A 224 -10.66 25.17 5.64
N LEU A 225 -10.48 24.08 4.85
CA LEU A 225 -10.11 22.75 5.31
C LEU A 225 -9.09 22.14 4.35
N ILE A 226 -8.06 21.49 4.89
CA ILE A 226 -7.14 20.63 4.11
C ILE A 226 -7.53 19.17 4.32
N VAL A 227 -7.65 18.39 3.25
CA VAL A 227 -7.81 16.93 3.31
C VAL A 227 -6.55 16.29 2.77
N LEU A 228 -5.84 15.55 3.61
CA LEU A 228 -4.62 14.83 3.25
C LEU A 228 -4.97 13.40 2.83
N GLY A 229 -4.70 13.07 1.59
CA GLY A 229 -4.92 11.74 1.06
C GLY A 229 -3.68 10.85 1.09
N LYS A 230 -3.84 9.61 0.64
CA LYS A 230 -2.76 8.63 0.50
C LYS A 230 -1.65 9.12 -0.46
N GLY A 231 -2.00 9.89 -1.50
CA GLY A 231 -1.04 10.50 -2.40
C GLY A 231 -0.10 11.48 -1.70
N ALA A 232 -0.59 12.23 -0.71
CA ALA A 232 0.25 13.10 0.12
C ALA A 232 1.27 12.30 0.95
N ALA A 233 0.86 11.14 1.48
CA ALA A 233 1.77 10.26 2.20
C ALA A 233 2.81 9.61 1.27
N TYR A 234 2.39 9.18 0.08
CA TYR A 234 3.27 8.58 -0.92
C TYR A 234 4.33 9.58 -1.42
N ALA A 235 3.98 10.86 -1.59
CA ALA A 235 4.88 11.88 -2.12
C ALA A 235 6.12 12.14 -1.26
N GLN A 236 6.12 11.74 0.02
CA GLN A 236 7.22 11.92 0.98
C GLN A 236 7.69 13.39 1.11
N ALA A 237 6.77 14.35 0.87
CA ALA A 237 6.98 15.78 1.08
C ALA A 237 6.52 16.22 2.49
N ASP A 238 6.84 15.43 3.51
CA ASP A 238 6.26 15.53 4.85
C ASP A 238 6.55 16.90 5.51
N ALA A 239 7.77 17.41 5.36
CA ALA A 239 8.18 18.70 5.93
C ALA A 239 7.43 19.87 5.29
N ASP A 240 7.27 19.85 3.96
CA ASP A 240 6.57 20.93 3.23
C ASP A 240 5.06 20.89 3.51
N ILE A 241 4.46 19.69 3.58
CA ILE A 241 3.04 19.54 3.96
C ILE A 241 2.81 20.05 5.39
N ARG A 242 3.68 19.72 6.33
CA ARG A 242 3.64 20.25 7.69
C ARG A 242 3.75 21.76 7.69
N ALA A 243 4.75 22.32 6.99
CA ALA A 243 4.95 23.77 6.89
C ALA A 243 3.73 24.48 6.28
N LEU A 244 3.09 23.90 5.27
CA LEU A 244 1.88 24.42 4.67
C LEU A 244 0.73 24.51 5.70
N VAL A 245 0.47 23.43 6.44
CA VAL A 245 -0.54 23.39 7.49
C VAL A 245 -0.25 24.42 8.58
N GLU A 246 0.95 24.42 9.15
CA GLU A 246 1.33 25.27 10.26
C GLU A 246 1.35 26.77 9.88
N LYS A 247 1.89 27.11 8.70
CA LYS A 247 1.94 28.50 8.22
C LYS A 247 0.56 29.08 7.94
N THR A 248 -0.30 28.29 7.31
CA THR A 248 -1.66 28.76 6.97
C THR A 248 -2.58 28.79 8.18
N GLY A 249 -2.35 27.94 9.18
CA GLY A 249 -3.26 27.75 10.31
C GLY A 249 -4.53 26.99 9.93
N ILE A 250 -4.64 26.48 8.70
CA ILE A 250 -5.82 25.77 8.22
C ILE A 250 -5.92 24.40 8.90
N PRO A 251 -7.09 24.03 9.48
CA PRO A 251 -7.29 22.70 10.03
C PRO A 251 -7.21 21.64 8.94
N TYR A 252 -6.70 20.47 9.29
CA TYR A 252 -6.56 19.37 8.35
C TYR A 252 -7.27 18.09 8.80
N LEU A 253 -7.70 17.30 7.83
CA LEU A 253 -8.31 15.98 7.99
C LEU A 253 -7.46 14.92 7.26
N PRO A 254 -6.77 14.02 7.98
CA PRO A 254 -6.04 12.94 7.32
C PRO A 254 -7.00 11.81 6.95
N MET A 255 -6.88 11.31 5.72
CA MET A 255 -7.45 10.03 5.33
C MET A 255 -6.59 8.88 5.89
N SER A 256 -7.10 7.66 5.89
CA SER A 256 -6.55 6.55 6.67
C SER A 256 -5.02 6.37 6.54
N MET A 257 -4.50 6.21 5.32
CA MET A 257 -3.05 6.05 5.08
C MET A 257 -2.26 7.37 5.09
N ALA A 258 -2.92 8.50 5.29
CA ALA A 258 -2.28 9.80 5.51
C ALA A 258 -2.16 10.15 7.01
N LYS A 259 -2.75 9.33 7.90
CA LYS A 259 -2.58 9.48 9.35
C LYS A 259 -1.10 9.40 9.71
N GLY A 260 -0.65 10.30 10.56
CA GLY A 260 0.76 10.40 10.95
C GLY A 260 1.64 11.27 10.04
N LEU A 261 1.16 11.80 8.92
CA LEU A 261 1.89 12.84 8.16
C LEU A 261 2.23 14.04 9.06
N LEU A 262 1.24 14.52 9.80
CA LEU A 262 1.43 15.22 11.06
C LEU A 262 0.89 14.28 12.15
N PRO A 263 1.40 14.31 13.38
CA PRO A 263 0.79 13.51 14.46
C PRO A 263 -0.72 13.73 14.53
N ASP A 264 -1.50 12.67 14.66
CA ASP A 264 -2.97 12.83 14.76
C ASP A 264 -3.40 13.69 15.95
N THR A 265 -2.54 13.82 16.95
CA THR A 265 -2.69 14.71 18.12
C THR A 265 -2.30 16.18 17.86
N HIS A 266 -1.88 16.51 16.63
CA HIS A 266 -1.51 17.89 16.27
C HIS A 266 -2.69 18.86 16.52
N PRO A 267 -2.46 20.08 17.04
CA PRO A 267 -3.54 21.02 17.38
C PRO A 267 -4.51 21.32 16.23
N GLN A 268 -3.99 21.40 14.99
CA GLN A 268 -4.79 21.66 13.79
C GLN A 268 -5.48 20.40 13.21
N SER A 269 -5.27 19.22 13.80
CA SER A 269 -5.99 18.02 13.37
C SER A 269 -7.48 18.15 13.64
N ALA A 270 -8.31 17.98 12.60
CA ALA A 270 -9.76 17.98 12.68
C ALA A 270 -10.36 16.56 12.61
N ALA A 271 -9.55 15.52 12.78
CA ALA A 271 -9.98 14.13 12.65
C ALA A 271 -11.19 13.78 13.53
N ALA A 272 -11.17 14.18 14.81
CA ALA A 272 -12.27 13.95 15.74
C ALA A 272 -13.52 14.82 15.47
N ALA A 273 -13.40 15.84 14.59
CA ALA A 273 -14.51 16.70 14.17
C ALA A 273 -14.93 16.44 12.70
N ARG A 274 -14.55 15.31 12.10
CA ARG A 274 -14.79 14.99 10.66
C ARG A 274 -16.23 15.26 10.23
N SER A 275 -17.22 14.80 10.98
CA SER A 275 -18.64 14.97 10.66
C SER A 275 -19.13 16.42 10.70
N TYR A 276 -18.35 17.31 11.29
CA TYR A 276 -18.62 18.74 11.35
C TYR A 276 -17.87 19.50 10.26
N VAL A 277 -16.57 19.25 10.09
CA VAL A 277 -15.73 20.04 9.18
C VAL A 277 -16.04 19.81 7.71
N LEU A 278 -16.42 18.60 7.31
CA LEU A 278 -16.74 18.30 5.91
C LEU A 278 -17.98 19.05 5.40
N PRO A 279 -19.12 19.06 6.10
CA PRO A 279 -20.28 19.82 5.63
C PRO A 279 -20.13 21.34 5.81
N GLU A 280 -19.34 21.83 6.76
CA GLU A 280 -19.28 23.25 7.12
C GLU A 280 -18.16 24.03 6.42
N ALA A 281 -17.14 23.35 5.87
CA ALA A 281 -16.06 24.03 5.15
C ALA A 281 -16.57 24.73 3.88
N ASP A 282 -16.10 25.95 3.59
CA ASP A 282 -16.43 26.70 2.38
C ASP A 282 -15.40 26.51 1.25
N VAL A 283 -14.13 26.30 1.60
CA VAL A 283 -13.07 25.92 0.66
C VAL A 283 -12.34 24.68 1.18
N VAL A 284 -12.26 23.65 0.39
CA VAL A 284 -11.59 22.39 0.74
C VAL A 284 -10.42 22.16 -0.21
N MET A 285 -9.21 22.07 0.34
CA MET A 285 -8.02 21.71 -0.42
C MET A 285 -7.71 20.23 -0.23
N LEU A 286 -7.80 19.48 -1.32
CA LEU A 286 -7.47 18.06 -1.39
C LEU A 286 -6.01 17.92 -1.81
N ILE A 287 -5.17 17.29 -0.98
CA ILE A 287 -3.76 17.02 -1.31
C ILE A 287 -3.58 15.52 -1.48
N GLY A 288 -3.42 15.06 -2.73
CA GLY A 288 -3.32 13.64 -3.05
C GLY A 288 -4.51 12.83 -2.55
N ALA A 289 -5.68 13.44 -2.49
CA ALA A 289 -6.95 12.88 -2.06
C ALA A 289 -7.98 12.95 -3.18
N ARG A 290 -8.74 11.86 -3.35
CA ARG A 290 -9.79 11.75 -4.36
C ARG A 290 -11.17 11.89 -3.73
N LEU A 291 -12.10 12.59 -4.40
CA LEU A 291 -13.51 12.63 -4.03
C LEU A 291 -14.24 11.35 -4.48
N ASN A 292 -13.81 10.21 -3.99
CA ASN A 292 -14.41 8.91 -4.26
C ASN A 292 -15.41 8.52 -3.16
N TRP A 293 -15.81 7.24 -3.11
CA TRP A 293 -16.78 6.73 -2.13
C TRP A 293 -16.38 6.98 -0.66
N LEU A 294 -15.07 7.01 -0.32
CA LEU A 294 -14.58 7.32 1.05
C LEU A 294 -14.90 8.75 1.49
N LEU A 295 -15.10 9.64 0.53
CA LEU A 295 -15.52 11.03 0.73
C LEU A 295 -16.89 11.29 0.10
N SER A 296 -17.74 10.25 0.00
CA SER A 296 -19.10 10.32 -0.53
C SER A 296 -19.17 11.04 -1.89
N HIS A 297 -18.14 10.87 -2.73
CA HIS A 297 -18.02 11.48 -4.06
C HIS A 297 -18.14 13.01 -4.07
N GLY A 298 -17.84 13.68 -2.96
CA GLY A 298 -18.02 15.12 -2.84
C GLY A 298 -19.49 15.56 -2.74
N LYS A 299 -20.42 14.65 -2.42
CA LYS A 299 -21.87 14.85 -2.54
C LYS A 299 -22.62 14.43 -1.27
N GLY A 300 -23.90 14.80 -1.21
CA GLY A 300 -24.84 14.32 -0.19
C GLY A 300 -24.61 14.88 1.21
N LYS A 301 -25.14 14.20 2.22
CA LYS A 301 -25.13 14.65 3.62
C LYS A 301 -23.73 14.91 4.19
N THR A 302 -22.74 14.15 3.74
CA THR A 302 -21.34 14.34 4.16
C THR A 302 -20.83 15.75 3.82
N TRP A 303 -21.38 16.39 2.81
CA TRP A 303 -21.02 17.69 2.27
C TRP A 303 -22.14 18.73 2.40
N GLY A 304 -22.97 18.64 3.43
CA GLY A 304 -24.03 19.60 3.77
C GLY A 304 -25.41 19.32 3.18
N GLY A 305 -25.56 18.30 2.34
CA GLY A 305 -26.85 17.86 1.82
C GLY A 305 -27.53 18.86 0.87
N LYS A 306 -28.88 18.76 0.74
CA LYS A 306 -29.67 19.62 -0.16
C LYS A 306 -29.72 21.07 0.31
N ASP A 307 -29.69 21.30 1.61
CA ASP A 307 -29.84 22.62 2.22
C ASP A 307 -28.58 23.49 2.04
N HIS A 308 -27.44 22.88 1.76
CA HIS A 308 -26.16 23.57 1.59
C HIS A 308 -25.93 24.12 0.19
N LYS A 309 -26.89 24.13 -0.72
CA LYS A 309 -26.60 24.44 -2.14
C LYS A 309 -25.28 23.75 -2.56
N ALA A 310 -25.11 22.50 -2.14
CA ALA A 310 -23.84 21.76 -2.10
C ALA A 310 -23.11 21.68 -3.44
N TRP A 311 -23.79 21.99 -4.49
CA TRP A 311 -23.28 22.07 -5.84
C TRP A 311 -22.79 23.48 -6.21
N GLY A 312 -23.02 24.49 -5.38
CA GLY A 312 -22.62 25.87 -5.60
C GLY A 312 -22.10 26.57 -4.36
N GLY A 313 -22.10 25.92 -3.18
CA GLY A 313 -21.66 26.51 -1.91
C GLY A 313 -20.20 26.24 -1.55
N GLN A 314 -19.73 25.00 -1.70
CA GLN A 314 -18.36 24.62 -1.42
C GLN A 314 -17.49 24.72 -2.66
N LYS A 315 -16.25 25.19 -2.50
CA LYS A 315 -15.23 25.25 -3.55
C LYS A 315 -14.12 24.27 -3.25
N PHE A 316 -13.59 23.66 -4.30
CA PHE A 316 -12.54 22.66 -4.18
C PHE A 316 -11.26 23.12 -4.89
N VAL A 317 -10.15 23.05 -4.14
CA VAL A 317 -8.78 23.04 -4.67
C VAL A 317 -8.33 21.59 -4.67
N GLN A 318 -7.80 21.08 -5.77
CA GLN A 318 -7.29 19.71 -5.83
C GLN A 318 -5.86 19.69 -6.34
N ILE A 319 -4.94 19.22 -5.48
CA ILE A 319 -3.55 18.95 -5.81
C ILE A 319 -3.44 17.45 -6.09
N ASP A 320 -3.19 17.10 -7.36
CA ASP A 320 -3.04 15.71 -7.80
C ASP A 320 -2.03 15.60 -8.94
N ILE A 321 -1.38 14.44 -9.03
CA ILE A 321 -0.44 14.15 -10.13
C ILE A 321 -1.18 13.80 -11.42
N SER A 322 -2.44 13.36 -11.33
CA SER A 322 -3.26 12.91 -12.44
C SER A 322 -4.33 13.94 -12.77
N PRO A 323 -4.28 14.59 -13.95
CA PRO A 323 -5.30 15.56 -14.37
C PRO A 323 -6.70 14.95 -14.48
N GLN A 324 -6.83 13.63 -14.72
CA GLN A 324 -8.11 12.94 -14.84
C GLN A 324 -8.88 12.84 -13.51
N GLU A 325 -8.24 13.12 -12.37
CA GLU A 325 -8.94 13.16 -11.08
C GLU A 325 -9.73 14.46 -10.87
N ALA A 326 -9.34 15.55 -11.53
CA ALA A 326 -10.11 16.77 -11.50
C ALA A 326 -11.49 16.54 -12.14
N ASP A 327 -12.52 17.12 -11.54
CA ASP A 327 -13.91 17.04 -12.00
C ASP A 327 -14.50 15.63 -12.11
N SER A 328 -13.86 14.61 -11.54
CA SER A 328 -14.31 13.22 -11.62
C SER A 328 -15.71 12.99 -11.01
N ASN A 329 -16.11 13.77 -10.03
CA ASN A 329 -17.41 13.65 -9.35
C ASN A 329 -18.12 14.96 -9.11
N VAL A 330 -17.38 16.03 -8.85
CA VAL A 330 -17.85 17.41 -8.68
C VAL A 330 -16.86 18.35 -9.34
N ARG A 331 -17.32 19.56 -9.64
CA ARG A 331 -16.45 20.60 -10.18
C ARG A 331 -15.29 20.90 -9.23
N ILE A 332 -14.09 21.00 -9.75
CA ILE A 332 -12.91 21.51 -9.06
C ILE A 332 -12.66 22.95 -9.49
N ASP A 333 -12.70 23.88 -8.53
CA ASP A 333 -12.57 25.31 -8.82
C ASP A 333 -11.12 25.72 -9.10
N ALA A 334 -10.16 25.04 -8.49
CA ALA A 334 -8.73 25.25 -8.74
C ALA A 334 -7.98 23.90 -8.80
N PRO A 335 -7.88 23.26 -9.97
CA PRO A 335 -7.00 22.11 -10.15
C PRO A 335 -5.55 22.58 -10.18
N VAL A 336 -4.68 21.90 -9.40
CA VAL A 336 -3.23 22.09 -9.35
C VAL A 336 -2.59 20.76 -9.69
N VAL A 337 -2.22 20.57 -10.95
CA VAL A 337 -1.72 19.29 -11.47
C VAL A 337 -0.20 19.27 -11.47
N GLY A 338 0.37 18.26 -10.86
CA GLY A 338 1.82 18.04 -10.79
C GLY A 338 2.21 17.05 -9.69
N ASP A 339 3.50 16.83 -9.53
CA ASP A 339 4.04 16.11 -8.37
C ASP A 339 3.59 16.81 -7.08
N ILE A 340 3.08 16.03 -6.13
CA ILE A 340 2.50 16.59 -4.89
C ILE A 340 3.52 17.46 -4.14
N GLY A 341 4.78 16.99 -4.02
CA GLY A 341 5.83 17.75 -3.37
C GLY A 341 6.13 19.07 -4.08
N SER A 342 6.23 19.05 -5.40
CA SER A 342 6.44 20.24 -6.23
C SER A 342 5.26 21.22 -6.13
N CYS A 343 4.03 20.71 -6.10
CA CYS A 343 2.83 21.54 -5.94
C CYS A 343 2.80 22.22 -4.56
N VAL A 344 3.07 21.46 -3.49
CA VAL A 344 3.10 21.99 -2.12
C VAL A 344 4.21 23.03 -1.95
N ALA A 345 5.40 22.77 -2.51
CA ALA A 345 6.50 23.73 -2.51
C ALA A 345 6.15 25.04 -3.25
N ALA A 346 5.48 24.94 -4.40
CA ALA A 346 4.99 26.11 -5.13
C ALA A 346 3.94 26.91 -4.35
N MET A 347 2.99 26.22 -3.70
CA MET A 347 2.02 26.85 -2.79
C MET A 347 2.71 27.59 -1.65
N LEU A 348 3.68 26.94 -0.98
CA LEU A 348 4.48 27.56 0.06
C LEU A 348 5.26 28.77 -0.42
N GLY A 349 5.84 28.70 -1.63
CA GLY A 349 6.52 29.83 -2.27
C GLY A 349 5.62 31.05 -2.38
N GLY A 350 4.38 30.85 -2.86
CA GLY A 350 3.38 31.92 -2.97
C GLY A 350 2.97 32.48 -1.61
N ILE A 351 2.76 31.62 -0.60
CA ILE A 351 2.43 32.03 0.77
C ILE A 351 3.59 32.84 1.39
N ASN A 352 4.84 32.38 1.21
CA ASN A 352 6.02 33.05 1.74
C ASN A 352 6.24 34.43 1.10
N ALA A 353 5.95 34.58 -0.20
CA ALA A 353 6.03 35.87 -0.89
C ALA A 353 5.06 36.91 -0.33
N MET A 354 3.98 36.49 0.33
CA MET A 354 3.03 37.38 1.01
C MET A 354 3.50 37.79 2.43
N GLY A 355 4.60 37.23 2.92
CA GLY A 355 5.16 37.53 4.24
C GLY A 355 4.17 37.20 5.36
N THR A 356 3.91 38.19 6.25
CA THR A 356 2.93 38.07 7.33
C THR A 356 1.48 38.29 6.88
N GLY A 357 1.26 38.57 5.59
CA GLY A 357 -0.05 38.91 5.02
C GLY A 357 -0.98 37.71 4.75
N TRP A 358 -0.55 36.46 5.04
CA TRP A 358 -1.46 35.32 4.88
C TRP A 358 -2.53 35.33 5.97
N PRO A 359 -3.83 35.34 5.59
CA PRO A 359 -4.91 35.40 6.57
C PRO A 359 -5.03 34.06 7.33
N LYS A 360 -5.26 34.15 8.62
CA LYS A 360 -5.60 32.98 9.42
C LYS A 360 -7.10 32.66 9.30
N PRO A 361 -7.51 31.39 9.42
CA PRO A 361 -8.91 31.03 9.51
C PRO A 361 -9.63 31.79 10.64
N SER A 362 -10.93 32.02 10.51
CA SER A 362 -11.69 32.77 11.52
C SER A 362 -11.65 32.08 12.89
N ALA A 363 -11.63 32.88 13.94
CA ALA A 363 -11.66 32.39 15.32
C ALA A 363 -12.90 31.53 15.60
N ASP A 364 -14.04 31.91 15.04
CA ASP A 364 -15.30 31.16 15.17
C ASP A 364 -15.20 29.76 14.55
N TRP A 365 -14.57 29.66 13.37
CA TRP A 365 -14.34 28.36 12.71
C TRP A 365 -13.45 27.44 13.57
N LEU A 366 -12.31 27.96 14.02
CA LEU A 366 -11.38 27.20 14.85
C LEU A 366 -11.99 26.83 16.22
N GLY A 367 -12.75 27.74 16.83
CA GLY A 367 -13.44 27.52 18.09
C GLY A 367 -14.51 26.42 17.98
N ALA A 368 -15.33 26.46 16.95
CA ALA A 368 -16.35 25.43 16.71
C ALA A 368 -15.73 24.02 16.46
N ILE A 369 -14.59 23.98 15.77
CA ILE A 369 -13.85 22.72 15.59
C ILE A 369 -13.33 22.21 16.92
N ALA A 370 -12.72 23.08 17.73
CA ALA A 370 -12.18 22.71 19.05
C ALA A 370 -13.28 22.16 19.96
N GLU A 371 -14.41 22.84 20.09
CA GLU A 371 -15.56 22.36 20.85
C GLU A 371 -16.04 20.97 20.40
N ARG A 372 -16.17 20.77 19.09
CA ARG A 372 -16.60 19.48 18.54
C ARG A 372 -15.57 18.37 18.82
N LYS A 373 -14.28 18.69 18.68
CA LYS A 373 -13.18 17.76 19.01
C LYS A 373 -13.25 17.33 20.46
N ASP A 374 -13.29 18.30 21.38
CA ASP A 374 -13.29 18.03 22.84
C ASP A 374 -14.47 17.16 23.23
N LYS A 375 -15.67 17.48 22.72
CA LYS A 375 -16.86 16.67 22.94
C LYS A 375 -16.71 15.22 22.45
N ASN A 376 -16.18 15.02 21.24
CA ASN A 376 -16.04 13.69 20.65
C ASN A 376 -14.90 12.89 21.30
N ILE A 377 -13.79 13.54 21.64
CA ILE A 377 -12.67 12.94 22.38
C ILE A 377 -13.14 12.51 23.77
N GLY A 378 -13.89 13.37 24.48
CA GLY A 378 -14.44 13.04 25.81
C GLY A 378 -15.36 11.80 25.75
N LYS A 379 -16.30 11.76 24.80
CA LYS A 379 -17.17 10.59 24.61
C LYS A 379 -16.38 9.31 24.28
N MET A 380 -15.35 9.43 23.45
CA MET A 380 -14.50 8.29 23.12
C MET A 380 -13.74 7.83 24.38
N ALA A 381 -13.18 8.74 25.18
CA ALA A 381 -12.48 8.42 26.41
C ALA A 381 -13.37 7.66 27.41
N GLU A 382 -14.62 8.11 27.59
CA GLU A 382 -15.61 7.40 28.41
C GLU A 382 -15.89 5.97 27.89
N THR A 383 -15.93 5.79 26.57
CA THR A 383 -16.15 4.48 25.95
C THR A 383 -14.94 3.57 26.13
N LEU A 384 -13.74 4.11 25.92
CA LEU A 384 -12.48 3.38 26.06
C LEU A 384 -12.16 2.99 27.51
N ALA A 385 -12.67 3.74 28.49
CA ALA A 385 -12.52 3.43 29.91
C ALA A 385 -13.34 2.19 30.36
N LYS A 386 -14.35 1.80 29.57
CA LYS A 386 -15.17 0.61 29.85
C LYS A 386 -14.41 -0.64 29.42
N ASN A 387 -14.24 -1.58 30.34
CA ASN A 387 -13.61 -2.87 30.08
C ASN A 387 -14.65 -4.01 30.26
N PRO A 388 -15.56 -4.21 29.31
CA PRO A 388 -16.56 -5.27 29.42
C PRO A 388 -15.91 -6.65 29.34
N THR A 389 -16.61 -7.64 29.87
CA THR A 389 -16.29 -9.06 29.73
C THR A 389 -17.46 -9.74 29.02
N PRO A 390 -17.26 -10.34 27.86
CA PRO A 390 -16.01 -10.47 27.09
C PRO A 390 -15.49 -9.11 26.58
N MET A 391 -14.22 -9.08 26.21
CA MET A 391 -13.53 -7.91 25.64
C MET A 391 -14.20 -7.47 24.33
N ASN A 392 -14.36 -6.17 24.11
CA ASN A 392 -14.88 -5.64 22.86
C ASN A 392 -13.80 -4.88 22.04
N PHE A 393 -14.15 -4.46 20.82
CA PHE A 393 -13.23 -3.71 19.95
C PHE A 393 -12.64 -2.46 20.64
N HIS A 394 -13.44 -1.71 21.42
CA HIS A 394 -12.96 -0.50 22.07
C HIS A 394 -11.91 -0.79 23.13
N SER A 395 -12.15 -1.78 24.00
CA SER A 395 -11.21 -2.14 25.05
C SER A 395 -9.93 -2.76 24.49
N ALA A 396 -10.01 -3.61 23.45
CA ALA A 396 -8.85 -4.18 22.80
C ALA A 396 -8.04 -3.10 22.04
N LEU A 397 -8.71 -2.22 21.29
CA LEU A 397 -8.04 -1.19 20.50
C LEU A 397 -7.49 -0.04 21.37
N ASN A 398 -8.01 0.15 22.58
CA ASN A 398 -7.38 1.05 23.55
C ASN A 398 -5.98 0.56 23.93
N VAL A 399 -5.78 -0.76 24.03
CA VAL A 399 -4.44 -1.33 24.21
C VAL A 399 -3.54 -0.99 23.01
N MET A 400 -4.04 -1.17 21.77
CA MET A 400 -3.27 -0.83 20.56
C MET A 400 -2.94 0.66 20.49
N ARG A 401 -3.88 1.53 20.85
CA ARG A 401 -3.67 2.97 20.94
C ARG A 401 -2.49 3.33 21.85
N ASP A 402 -2.46 2.75 23.04
CA ASP A 402 -1.38 2.95 24.00
C ASP A 402 -0.05 2.39 23.46
N MET A 403 -0.08 1.22 22.84
CA MET A 403 1.12 0.61 22.26
C MET A 403 1.73 1.45 21.15
N ILE A 404 0.93 1.99 20.22
CA ILE A 404 1.41 2.89 19.16
C ILE A 404 1.90 4.22 19.73
N LYS A 405 1.24 4.75 20.77
CA LYS A 405 1.71 5.97 21.45
C LYS A 405 3.11 5.81 22.04
N HIS A 406 3.39 4.66 22.66
CA HIS A 406 4.71 4.37 23.24
C HIS A 406 5.75 3.89 22.22
N ASN A 407 5.29 3.43 21.05
CA ASN A 407 6.12 2.96 19.95
C ASN A 407 5.72 3.70 18.64
N PRO A 408 5.96 5.01 18.52
CA PRO A 408 5.43 5.84 17.43
C PRO A 408 6.00 5.46 16.04
N ASP A 409 7.12 4.75 16.01
CA ASP A 409 7.76 4.23 14.80
C ASP A 409 7.20 2.86 14.36
N ALA A 410 6.37 2.21 15.17
CA ALA A 410 5.78 0.92 14.83
C ALA A 410 4.85 1.04 13.61
N TYR A 411 4.93 0.05 12.71
CA TYR A 411 3.95 -0.11 11.65
C TYR A 411 2.66 -0.70 12.22
N LEU A 412 1.55 -0.09 11.88
CA LEU A 412 0.20 -0.58 12.14
C LEU A 412 -0.41 -1.04 10.81
N VAL A 413 -0.46 -2.34 10.61
CA VAL A 413 -1.19 -2.95 9.49
C VAL A 413 -2.60 -3.24 9.95
N ASN A 414 -3.61 -2.97 9.11
CA ASN A 414 -4.98 -3.10 9.56
C ASN A 414 -5.92 -3.56 8.46
N GLU A 415 -6.66 -4.64 8.73
CA GLU A 415 -7.63 -5.22 7.82
C GLU A 415 -8.87 -5.73 8.56
N GLY A 416 -9.98 -5.89 7.82
CA GLY A 416 -11.28 -6.31 8.31
C GLY A 416 -12.24 -5.13 8.50
N ALA A 417 -13.53 -5.30 8.19
CA ALA A 417 -14.50 -4.20 8.18
C ALA A 417 -14.57 -3.48 9.53
N ASN A 418 -14.96 -4.18 10.58
CA ASN A 418 -15.05 -3.60 11.92
C ASN A 418 -13.68 -3.27 12.50
N ALA A 419 -12.71 -4.18 12.37
CA ALA A 419 -11.35 -3.95 12.85
C ALA A 419 -10.75 -2.70 12.21
N LEU A 420 -10.93 -2.50 10.90
CA LEU A 420 -10.44 -1.32 10.18
C LEU A 420 -11.08 -0.02 10.66
N ASP A 421 -12.42 0.02 10.73
CA ASP A 421 -13.17 1.24 11.05
C ASP A 421 -12.95 1.67 12.50
N PHE A 422 -12.98 0.75 13.44
CA PHE A 422 -12.71 1.05 14.85
C PHE A 422 -11.25 1.46 15.06
N THR A 423 -10.28 0.75 14.46
CA THR A 423 -8.86 1.10 14.59
C THR A 423 -8.57 2.50 14.03
N ARG A 424 -9.16 2.83 12.85
CA ARG A 424 -9.00 4.17 12.25
C ARG A 424 -9.50 5.28 13.17
N SER A 425 -10.56 5.01 13.94
CA SER A 425 -11.19 5.99 14.81
C SER A 425 -10.52 6.10 16.19
N ILE A 426 -9.89 5.01 16.66
CA ILE A 426 -9.37 4.90 18.03
C ILE A 426 -7.86 5.10 18.10
N VAL A 427 -7.11 4.55 17.12
CA VAL A 427 -5.65 4.54 17.18
C VAL A 427 -5.07 5.75 16.46
N ASP A 428 -4.38 6.61 17.20
CA ASP A 428 -3.64 7.75 16.67
C ASP A 428 -2.31 7.31 16.08
N MET A 429 -1.91 7.95 14.98
CA MET A 429 -0.61 7.75 14.35
C MET A 429 0.27 8.99 14.54
N TYR A 430 1.58 8.77 14.63
CA TYR A 430 2.54 9.83 14.98
C TYR A 430 3.61 10.06 13.93
N LYS A 431 3.80 9.10 13.03
CA LYS A 431 4.82 9.12 11.97
C LYS A 431 4.20 8.80 10.61
N PRO A 432 4.72 9.42 9.53
CA PRO A 432 4.22 9.18 8.17
C PRO A 432 4.44 7.73 7.71
N ARG A 433 3.48 7.22 6.93
CA ARG A 433 3.55 5.88 6.30
C ARG A 433 3.66 4.70 7.27
N LYS A 434 3.33 4.92 8.55
CA LYS A 434 3.30 3.87 9.58
C LYS A 434 1.93 3.19 9.71
N ARG A 435 0.89 3.70 9.04
CA ARG A 435 -0.40 3.04 8.91
C ARG A 435 -0.58 2.50 7.50
N LEU A 436 -0.78 1.18 7.39
CA LEU A 436 -0.95 0.44 6.14
C LEU A 436 -2.28 -0.31 6.19
N ASP A 437 -3.19 -0.02 5.26
CA ASP A 437 -4.52 -0.63 5.22
C ASP A 437 -5.04 -0.86 3.79
N VAL A 438 -6.27 -1.36 3.68
CA VAL A 438 -6.89 -1.75 2.41
C VAL A 438 -7.04 -0.61 1.39
N GLY A 439 -6.82 0.63 1.80
CA GLY A 439 -6.89 1.80 0.92
C GLY A 439 -8.29 2.04 0.35
N THR A 440 -8.33 2.33 -0.96
CA THR A 440 -9.56 2.76 -1.64
C THR A 440 -10.40 1.59 -2.15
N TRP A 441 -9.78 0.49 -2.53
CA TRP A 441 -10.48 -0.61 -3.20
C TRP A 441 -11.19 -1.56 -2.23
N GLY A 442 -10.69 -1.68 -1.01
CA GLY A 442 -11.32 -2.48 0.04
C GLY A 442 -11.17 -3.99 -0.16
N VAL A 443 -10.14 -4.43 -0.89
CA VAL A 443 -9.87 -5.86 -1.10
C VAL A 443 -9.51 -6.54 0.20
N MET A 444 -9.98 -7.78 0.37
CA MET A 444 -9.64 -8.63 1.50
C MET A 444 -8.39 -9.47 1.23
N GLY A 445 -7.68 -9.86 2.30
CA GLY A 445 -6.48 -10.69 2.23
C GLY A 445 -5.18 -9.89 2.08
N ILE A 446 -5.17 -8.60 2.41
CA ILE A 446 -3.95 -7.78 2.30
C ILE A 446 -3.07 -7.84 3.56
N GLY A 447 -3.66 -8.08 4.73
CA GLY A 447 -3.02 -7.79 6.01
C GLY A 447 -1.72 -8.54 6.23
N MET A 448 -1.70 -9.85 6.04
CA MET A 448 -0.48 -10.64 6.26
C MET A 448 0.59 -10.30 5.22
N GLY A 449 0.22 -10.06 3.95
CA GLY A 449 1.15 -9.60 2.91
C GLY A 449 1.77 -8.25 3.26
N PHE A 450 0.95 -7.31 3.74
CA PHE A 450 1.42 -5.98 4.17
C PHE A 450 2.32 -6.07 5.40
N ALA A 451 2.00 -6.94 6.37
CA ALA A 451 2.81 -7.15 7.55
C ALA A 451 4.20 -7.72 7.22
N VAL A 452 4.26 -8.71 6.33
CA VAL A 452 5.52 -9.25 5.83
C VAL A 452 6.34 -8.15 5.12
N ALA A 453 5.71 -7.37 4.23
CA ALA A 453 6.39 -6.29 3.53
C ALA A 453 6.91 -5.20 4.48
N ALA A 454 6.13 -4.81 5.48
CA ALA A 454 6.55 -3.84 6.49
C ALA A 454 7.78 -4.33 7.28
N ALA A 455 7.85 -5.63 7.58
CA ALA A 455 9.00 -6.23 8.26
C ALA A 455 10.23 -6.38 7.35
N VAL A 456 10.03 -6.55 6.03
CA VAL A 456 11.10 -6.82 5.05
C VAL A 456 11.65 -5.53 4.43
N ALA A 457 10.77 -4.64 3.99
CA ALA A 457 11.09 -3.42 3.24
C ALA A 457 11.00 -2.14 4.09
N GLY A 458 10.58 -2.26 5.34
CA GLY A 458 10.51 -1.14 6.27
C GLY A 458 11.86 -0.79 6.89
N ASP A 459 11.83 0.14 7.84
CA ASP A 459 13.01 0.67 8.54
C ASP A 459 13.46 -0.15 9.76
N GLY A 460 13.00 -1.39 9.88
CA GLY A 460 13.31 -2.24 11.01
C GLY A 460 12.45 -2.03 12.26
N SER A 461 11.49 -1.11 12.22
CA SER A 461 10.55 -0.87 13.32
C SER A 461 9.63 -2.08 13.57
N PRO A 462 9.05 -2.21 14.77
CA PRO A 462 8.07 -3.26 15.04
C PRO A 462 6.86 -3.19 14.10
N VAL A 463 6.29 -4.36 13.79
CA VAL A 463 5.07 -4.47 12.97
C VAL A 463 3.97 -5.07 13.83
N ILE A 464 2.85 -4.36 13.96
CA ILE A 464 1.63 -4.81 14.62
C ILE A 464 0.54 -4.90 13.55
N ALA A 465 0.03 -6.10 13.27
CA ALA A 465 -1.07 -6.33 12.35
C ALA A 465 -2.35 -6.60 13.13
N VAL A 466 -3.35 -5.72 13.00
CA VAL A 466 -4.67 -5.87 13.63
C VAL A 466 -5.66 -6.33 12.57
N GLU A 467 -6.08 -7.58 12.68
CA GLU A 467 -6.89 -8.30 11.70
C GLU A 467 -8.23 -8.71 12.31
N GLY A 468 -9.34 -8.58 11.57
CA GLY A 468 -10.53 -9.34 11.91
C GLY A 468 -10.32 -10.84 11.62
N ASP A 469 -11.00 -11.72 12.34
CA ASP A 469 -10.91 -13.17 12.11
C ASP A 469 -11.29 -13.58 10.68
N SER A 470 -12.30 -12.91 10.10
CA SER A 470 -12.68 -13.08 8.69
C SER A 470 -11.56 -12.62 7.73
N ALA A 471 -10.94 -11.48 7.99
CA ALA A 471 -9.86 -10.95 7.17
C ALA A 471 -8.62 -11.85 7.24
N PHE A 472 -8.24 -12.26 8.44
CA PHE A 472 -7.14 -13.19 8.66
C PHE A 472 -7.32 -14.51 7.89
N GLY A 473 -8.56 -14.99 7.77
CA GLY A 473 -8.87 -16.22 7.02
C GLY A 473 -8.43 -16.21 5.56
N PHE A 474 -8.31 -15.03 4.92
CA PHE A 474 -7.85 -14.93 3.52
C PHE A 474 -6.34 -15.11 3.35
N SER A 475 -5.56 -14.83 4.38
CA SER A 475 -4.09 -14.80 4.30
C SER A 475 -3.39 -15.46 5.48
N GLY A 476 -4.13 -16.15 6.35
CA GLY A 476 -3.63 -16.70 7.62
C GLY A 476 -2.47 -17.69 7.47
N MET A 477 -2.36 -18.42 6.36
CA MET A 477 -1.22 -19.33 6.13
C MET A 477 0.12 -18.61 6.00
N GLU A 478 0.13 -17.28 5.83
CA GLU A 478 1.38 -16.52 5.82
C GLU A 478 2.02 -16.39 7.21
N VAL A 479 1.39 -16.92 8.26
CA VAL A 479 2.07 -17.15 9.55
C VAL A 479 3.27 -18.08 9.39
N GLU A 480 3.18 -19.05 8.47
CA GLU A 480 4.33 -19.90 8.10
C GLU A 480 5.46 -19.05 7.49
N THR A 481 5.13 -18.15 6.55
CA THR A 481 6.10 -17.23 5.96
C THR A 481 6.78 -16.36 7.02
N ILE A 482 6.00 -15.80 7.94
CA ILE A 482 6.50 -14.98 9.05
C ILE A 482 7.46 -15.80 9.94
N CYS A 483 7.11 -17.04 10.29
CA CYS A 483 7.94 -17.93 11.10
C CYS A 483 9.20 -18.38 10.34
N ARG A 484 9.07 -18.80 9.06
CA ARG A 484 10.19 -19.28 8.25
C ARG A 484 11.29 -18.24 8.08
N TYR A 485 10.92 -16.97 7.93
CA TYR A 485 11.89 -15.87 7.83
C TYR A 485 12.16 -15.17 9.16
N ASN A 486 11.62 -15.67 10.26
CA ASN A 486 11.74 -15.10 11.61
C ASN A 486 11.47 -13.59 11.63
N LEU A 487 10.36 -13.17 11.00
CA LEU A 487 10.02 -11.76 10.87
C LEU A 487 9.42 -11.24 12.19
N PRO A 488 9.79 -10.04 12.64
CA PRO A 488 9.31 -9.47 13.90
C PRO A 488 7.90 -8.87 13.76
N VAL A 489 6.92 -9.72 13.50
CA VAL A 489 5.51 -9.36 13.29
C VAL A 489 4.68 -9.85 14.46
N CYS A 490 3.91 -8.95 15.06
CA CYS A 490 2.86 -9.25 16.04
C CYS A 490 1.50 -9.16 15.35
N VAL A 491 0.86 -10.31 15.13
CA VAL A 491 -0.50 -10.39 14.58
C VAL A 491 -1.50 -10.43 15.73
N VAL A 492 -2.49 -9.54 15.72
CA VAL A 492 -3.61 -9.52 16.66
C VAL A 492 -4.89 -9.82 15.89
N VAL A 493 -5.42 -11.01 16.06
CA VAL A 493 -6.70 -11.42 15.47
C VAL A 493 -7.82 -11.03 16.41
N MET A 494 -8.65 -10.10 15.98
CA MET A 494 -9.87 -9.67 16.67
C MET A 494 -10.96 -10.70 16.37
N ASN A 495 -11.05 -11.71 17.23
CA ASN A 495 -11.88 -12.90 17.01
C ASN A 495 -13.27 -12.71 17.62
N ASN A 496 -14.23 -12.40 16.78
CA ASN A 496 -15.65 -12.34 17.14
C ASN A 496 -16.48 -13.52 16.58
N ASN A 497 -15.81 -14.55 16.08
CA ASN A 497 -16.36 -15.78 15.52
C ASN A 497 -17.19 -15.58 14.24
N GLY A 498 -16.86 -14.62 13.40
CA GLY A 498 -17.56 -14.49 12.12
C GLY A 498 -17.44 -13.14 11.41
N VAL A 499 -18.19 -13.03 10.33
CA VAL A 499 -18.24 -11.82 9.50
C VAL A 499 -19.08 -10.74 10.20
N TYR A 500 -18.62 -9.49 10.23
CA TYR A 500 -19.27 -8.33 10.86
C TYR A 500 -19.56 -8.51 12.36
N LYS A 501 -20.78 -8.95 12.71
CA LYS A 501 -21.23 -9.10 14.11
C LYS A 501 -20.77 -10.42 14.75
N GLY A 502 -20.30 -11.37 13.95
CA GLY A 502 -19.83 -12.66 14.40
C GLY A 502 -20.90 -13.72 14.50
N THR A 503 -21.93 -13.56 15.29
CA THR A 503 -22.92 -14.60 15.55
C THR A 503 -24.28 -14.24 15.00
N ASP A 504 -24.62 -14.82 13.84
CA ASP A 504 -25.99 -14.83 13.33
C ASP A 504 -26.55 -16.25 13.43
N VAL A 505 -27.80 -16.34 13.83
CA VAL A 505 -28.53 -17.60 13.87
C VAL A 505 -29.11 -17.87 12.48
N ASN A 506 -29.11 -19.13 12.05
CA ASN A 506 -29.83 -19.50 10.83
C ASN A 506 -31.30 -19.08 10.97
N PRO A 507 -31.82 -18.15 10.16
CA PRO A 507 -33.15 -17.60 10.31
C PRO A 507 -34.26 -18.63 10.05
N THR A 508 -33.97 -19.75 9.37
CA THR A 508 -34.90 -20.83 9.09
C THR A 508 -34.90 -21.91 10.17
N GLY A 509 -33.98 -21.85 11.14
CA GLY A 509 -33.83 -22.90 12.16
C GLY A 509 -33.34 -24.25 11.62
N GLY A 510 -32.83 -24.29 10.37
CA GLY A 510 -32.27 -25.49 9.76
C GLY A 510 -30.93 -25.92 10.41
N PRO A 511 -30.38 -27.10 10.03
CA PRO A 511 -29.19 -27.68 10.63
C PRO A 511 -27.90 -26.94 10.26
N ASP A 512 -27.89 -26.17 9.18
CA ASP A 512 -26.71 -25.44 8.72
C ASP A 512 -26.53 -24.17 9.55
N VAL A 513 -25.27 -23.84 9.85
CA VAL A 513 -24.92 -22.56 10.48
C VAL A 513 -25.18 -21.40 9.53
N ALA A 514 -25.44 -20.21 10.06
CA ALA A 514 -25.55 -19.01 9.22
C ALA A 514 -24.24 -18.78 8.45
N PRO A 515 -24.28 -18.29 7.18
CA PRO A 515 -23.08 -18.14 6.34
C PRO A 515 -22.07 -17.12 6.87
N THR A 516 -22.45 -16.34 7.87
CA THR A 516 -21.59 -15.35 8.52
C THR A 516 -20.93 -15.85 9.81
N VAL A 517 -21.21 -17.09 10.22
CA VAL A 517 -20.70 -17.70 11.47
C VAL A 517 -19.48 -18.58 11.17
N PHE A 518 -18.43 -18.40 11.97
CA PHE A 518 -17.26 -19.27 11.96
C PHE A 518 -17.27 -20.24 13.13
N VAL A 519 -16.27 -21.12 13.19
CA VAL A 519 -16.11 -22.06 14.31
C VAL A 519 -15.97 -21.28 15.61
N LYS A 520 -16.90 -21.48 16.52
CA LYS A 520 -16.92 -20.82 17.81
C LYS A 520 -15.69 -21.21 18.63
N GLY A 521 -14.99 -20.22 19.17
CA GLY A 521 -13.81 -20.44 19.99
C GLY A 521 -12.59 -20.94 19.21
N ALA A 522 -12.52 -20.64 17.90
CA ALA A 522 -11.36 -20.97 17.08
C ALA A 522 -10.07 -20.40 17.70
N ARG A 523 -9.03 -21.23 17.75
CA ARG A 523 -7.74 -20.91 18.36
C ARG A 523 -6.73 -20.58 17.28
N TYR A 524 -6.82 -19.34 16.73
CA TYR A 524 -5.90 -18.87 15.70
C TYR A 524 -4.45 -18.78 16.18
N ASP A 525 -4.22 -18.54 17.47
CA ASP A 525 -2.91 -18.56 18.10
C ASP A 525 -2.13 -19.88 17.88
N LYS A 526 -2.84 -20.99 17.80
CA LYS A 526 -2.24 -22.32 17.56
C LYS A 526 -1.62 -22.47 16.16
N LEU A 527 -2.04 -21.68 15.18
CA LEU A 527 -1.39 -21.67 13.87
C LEU A 527 0.05 -21.17 13.96
N MET A 528 0.30 -20.12 14.75
CA MET A 528 1.66 -19.59 14.95
C MET A 528 2.53 -20.61 15.69
N GLU A 529 1.99 -21.26 16.73
CA GLU A 529 2.70 -22.31 17.49
C GLU A 529 3.05 -23.50 16.60
N ALA A 530 2.15 -23.90 15.68
CA ALA A 530 2.38 -25.00 14.75
C ALA A 530 3.60 -24.79 13.85
N PHE A 531 3.97 -23.54 13.60
CA PHE A 531 5.16 -23.17 12.81
C PHE A 531 6.34 -22.67 13.67
N GLY A 532 6.28 -22.86 14.99
CA GLY A 532 7.38 -22.54 15.91
C GLY A 532 7.45 -21.09 16.39
N GLY A 533 6.44 -20.28 16.10
CA GLY A 533 6.28 -18.93 16.65
C GLY A 533 5.58 -18.94 18.01
N VAL A 534 5.25 -17.75 18.50
CA VAL A 534 4.57 -17.55 19.79
C VAL A 534 3.07 -17.37 19.59
N GLY A 535 2.25 -18.25 20.14
CA GLY A 535 0.80 -18.14 20.17
C GLY A 535 0.31 -17.67 21.54
N VAL A 536 -0.62 -16.71 21.58
CA VAL A 536 -1.23 -16.24 22.82
C VAL A 536 -2.74 -16.14 22.65
N HIS A 537 -3.48 -16.64 23.63
CA HIS A 537 -4.93 -16.46 23.72
C HIS A 537 -5.21 -15.40 24.79
N ALA A 538 -5.78 -14.27 24.39
CA ALA A 538 -6.07 -13.15 25.27
C ALA A 538 -7.59 -12.91 25.35
N THR A 539 -8.13 -12.96 26.56
CA THR A 539 -9.56 -12.73 26.87
C THR A 539 -9.82 -11.42 27.59
N THR A 540 -8.74 -10.76 28.02
CA THR A 540 -8.78 -9.48 28.73
C THR A 540 -7.83 -8.45 28.13
N PRO A 541 -8.11 -7.16 28.26
CA PRO A 541 -7.20 -6.10 27.84
C PRO A 541 -5.81 -6.19 28.48
N ALA A 542 -5.72 -6.68 29.73
CA ALA A 542 -4.46 -6.84 30.44
C ALA A 542 -3.58 -7.95 29.83
N GLU A 543 -4.19 -9.11 29.50
CA GLU A 543 -3.51 -10.18 28.79
C GLU A 543 -3.07 -9.75 27.40
N LEU A 544 -3.93 -9.06 26.65
CA LEU A 544 -3.60 -8.52 25.35
C LEU A 544 -2.42 -7.55 25.42
N ARG A 545 -2.43 -6.60 26.37
CA ARG A 545 -1.33 -5.66 26.59
C ARG A 545 -0.02 -6.38 26.82
N LYS A 546 0.01 -7.28 27.79
CA LYS A 546 1.22 -8.08 28.11
C LYS A 546 1.75 -8.81 26.89
N ALA A 547 0.88 -9.43 26.10
CA ALA A 547 1.27 -10.18 24.92
C ALA A 547 1.86 -9.28 23.82
N VAL A 548 1.27 -8.11 23.56
CA VAL A 548 1.79 -7.18 22.55
C VAL A 548 3.11 -6.55 23.02
N GLU A 549 3.23 -6.14 24.28
CA GLU A 549 4.47 -5.61 24.86
C GLU A 549 5.60 -6.63 24.73
N GLU A 550 5.33 -7.90 25.03
CA GLU A 550 6.32 -8.98 24.92
C GLU A 550 6.70 -9.23 23.46
N ALA A 551 5.75 -9.24 22.52
CA ALA A 551 6.02 -9.40 21.10
C ALA A 551 6.90 -8.25 20.54
N VAL A 552 6.60 -7.01 20.90
CA VAL A 552 7.39 -5.84 20.49
C VAL A 552 8.80 -5.89 21.09
N ARG A 553 8.92 -6.29 22.36
CA ARG A 553 10.20 -6.37 23.06
C ARG A 553 11.08 -7.51 22.55
N THR A 554 10.52 -8.69 22.34
CA THR A 554 11.29 -9.90 21.94
C THR A 554 11.52 -9.97 20.44
N ARG A 555 10.73 -9.27 19.64
CA ARG A 555 10.80 -9.30 18.18
C ARG A 555 10.57 -10.68 17.58
N LYS A 556 9.91 -11.57 18.29
CA LYS A 556 9.57 -12.92 17.80
C LYS A 556 8.27 -12.90 17.00
N PRO A 557 8.15 -13.77 15.98
CA PRO A 557 6.87 -14.05 15.34
C PRO A 557 5.80 -14.38 16.38
N THR A 558 4.76 -13.56 16.47
CA THR A 558 3.72 -13.72 17.49
C THR A 558 2.34 -13.56 16.90
N LEU A 559 1.39 -14.44 17.27
CA LEU A 559 -0.03 -14.29 16.98
C LEU A 559 -0.83 -14.32 18.27
N ILE A 560 -1.62 -13.29 18.46
CA ILE A 560 -2.52 -13.11 19.61
C ILE A 560 -3.95 -13.29 19.13
N ASN A 561 -4.63 -14.33 19.62
CA ASN A 561 -6.06 -14.51 19.42
C ASN A 561 -6.81 -13.72 20.51
N ALA A 562 -7.32 -12.53 20.17
CA ALA A 562 -8.02 -11.65 21.08
C ALA A 562 -9.54 -11.90 20.99
N VAL A 563 -10.17 -12.33 22.09
CA VAL A 563 -11.56 -12.81 22.16
C VAL A 563 -12.42 -11.93 23.07
#